data_7fe0a3c39cd3c8497b4b35b7f1727c71
#
_entry.id   7fe0a3c39cd3c8497b4b35b7f1727c71
#
_cell.length_a   1.000
_cell.length_b   1.000
_cell.length_c   1.000
_cell.angle_alpha   90.00
_cell.angle_beta   90.00
_cell.angle_gamma   90.00
#
_symmetry.space_group_name_H-M   'P 1'
#
loop_
_entity.id
_entity.type
_entity.pdbx_description
1 polymer ?
#
loop_
_entity_poly.entity_id
_entity_poly.type
_entity_poly.pdbx_seq_one_letter_code
_entity_poly.pdbx_strand_id
1 'polypeptide(L)'
;MLGHIGINLPDLAAAATYYGPLMPLLDYEPFFSTENALAFMPAEGRRGAYLFFYEATEDRGYTREATGLQHLAFVVPSRDDVRTVHSHVRSAGSTVLHPPQEWPQYPPPYFATFWLDPFGIMLEAVCHHDRD
;
A
#
# COMPACT_ATOMS: atom_id res chain seq x y z
N MET A 1 -8.17 -17.12 -5.89
CA MET A 1 -7.71 -15.71 -5.96
C MET A 1 -8.41 -14.90 -4.88
N LEU A 2 -7.68 -14.04 -4.20
CA LEU A 2 -8.25 -13.17 -3.18
C LEU A 2 -9.13 -12.10 -3.84
N GLY A 3 -10.36 -11.91 -3.38
CA GLY A 3 -11.30 -10.94 -3.95
C GLY A 3 -11.06 -9.52 -3.47
N HIS A 4 -11.04 -9.35 -2.15
CA HIS A 4 -10.78 -8.05 -1.54
C HIS A 4 -10.26 -8.20 -0.12
N ILE A 5 -9.66 -7.13 0.39
CA ILE A 5 -9.18 -7.02 1.76
C ILE A 5 -9.88 -5.84 2.40
N GLY A 6 -10.45 -6.04 3.59
CA GLY A 6 -11.05 -4.98 4.39
C GLY A 6 -10.17 -4.65 5.58
N ILE A 7 -9.91 -3.37 5.78
CA ILE A 7 -9.05 -2.87 6.87
C ILE A 7 -9.78 -1.74 7.58
N ASN A 8 -9.88 -1.80 8.88
CA ASN A 8 -10.40 -0.72 9.69
C ASN A 8 -9.31 0.31 9.98
N LEU A 9 -9.62 1.58 9.78
CA LEU A 9 -8.73 2.69 10.06
C LEU A 9 -9.40 3.67 11.02
N PRO A 10 -8.63 4.38 11.85
CA PRO A 10 -9.22 5.28 12.85
C PRO A 10 -9.76 6.57 12.25
N ASP A 11 -9.33 6.96 11.03
CA ASP A 11 -9.68 8.25 10.43
C ASP A 11 -9.71 8.10 8.90
N LEU A 12 -10.92 7.97 8.33
CA LEU A 12 -11.09 7.81 6.88
C LEU A 12 -10.75 9.08 6.10
N ALA A 13 -10.93 10.27 6.67
CA ALA A 13 -10.56 11.51 5.97
C ALA A 13 -9.04 11.58 5.79
N ALA A 14 -8.29 11.25 6.82
CA ALA A 14 -6.83 11.16 6.75
C ALA A 14 -6.40 10.05 5.77
N ALA A 15 -7.10 8.91 5.76
CA ALA A 15 -6.84 7.83 4.82
C ALA A 15 -7.05 8.28 3.37
N ALA A 16 -8.13 9.00 3.09
CA ALA A 16 -8.41 9.50 1.74
C ALA A 16 -7.31 10.47 1.26
N THR A 17 -6.84 11.34 2.15
CA THR A 17 -5.75 12.28 1.84
C THR A 17 -4.45 11.55 1.54
N TYR A 18 -4.15 10.48 2.25
CA TYR A 18 -2.92 9.72 2.08
C TYR A 18 -2.99 8.77 0.89
N TYR A 19 -4.02 7.93 0.84
CA TYR A 19 -4.13 6.86 -0.18
C TYR A 19 -4.58 7.38 -1.54
N GLY A 20 -5.34 8.47 -1.60
CA GLY A 20 -5.82 9.02 -2.86
C GLY A 20 -4.69 9.27 -3.87
N PRO A 21 -3.65 10.05 -3.52
CA PRO A 21 -2.52 10.28 -4.43
C PRO A 21 -1.58 9.07 -4.59
N LEU A 22 -1.52 8.18 -3.59
CA LEU A 22 -0.60 7.04 -3.60
C LEU A 22 -1.09 5.90 -4.49
N MET A 23 -2.37 5.54 -4.41
CA MET A 23 -2.89 4.34 -5.06
C MET A 23 -2.68 4.30 -6.57
N PRO A 24 -2.80 5.41 -7.31
CA PRO A 24 -2.48 5.39 -8.74
C PRO A 24 -1.04 4.97 -9.05
N LEU A 25 -0.09 5.29 -8.18
CA LEU A 25 1.31 4.88 -8.34
C LEU A 25 1.52 3.38 -8.07
N LEU A 26 0.53 2.73 -7.46
CA LEU A 26 0.53 1.30 -7.16
C LEU A 26 -0.39 0.53 -8.12
N ASP A 27 -0.78 1.14 -9.25
CA ASP A 27 -1.68 0.56 -10.26
C ASP A 27 -3.08 0.25 -9.73
N TYR A 28 -3.56 1.09 -8.82
CA TYR A 28 -4.93 1.05 -8.31
C TYR A 28 -5.65 2.34 -8.68
N GLU A 29 -6.97 2.28 -8.75
CA GLU A 29 -7.81 3.45 -9.01
C GLU A 29 -8.96 3.49 -8.01
N PRO A 30 -9.58 4.67 -7.78
CA PRO A 30 -10.73 4.76 -6.89
C PRO A 30 -11.87 3.86 -7.36
N PHE A 31 -12.50 3.15 -6.43
CA PHE A 31 -13.69 2.35 -6.68
C PHE A 31 -14.93 3.06 -6.16
N PHE A 32 -14.97 3.34 -4.86
CA PHE A 32 -15.99 4.23 -4.30
C PHE A 32 -15.49 4.90 -3.03
N SER A 33 -16.20 5.97 -2.64
CA SER A 33 -15.96 6.67 -1.38
C SER A 33 -17.32 7.06 -0.81
N THR A 34 -17.59 6.63 0.42
CA THR A 34 -18.77 6.98 1.17
C THR A 34 -18.37 7.55 2.52
N GLU A 35 -19.37 7.90 3.34
CA GLU A 35 -19.12 8.37 4.71
C GLU A 35 -18.38 7.33 5.57
N ASN A 36 -18.62 6.02 5.29
CA ASN A 36 -18.14 4.93 6.13
C ASN A 36 -17.09 4.03 5.50
N ALA A 37 -16.77 4.22 4.21
CA ALA A 37 -15.84 3.37 3.49
C ALA A 37 -15.16 4.10 2.36
N LEU A 38 -13.91 3.70 2.10
CA LEU A 38 -13.09 4.17 1.01
C LEU A 38 -12.51 2.95 0.32
N ALA A 39 -12.70 2.82 -0.99
CA ALA A 39 -12.28 1.62 -1.70
C ALA A 39 -11.50 1.94 -2.96
N PHE A 40 -10.56 1.07 -3.24
CA PHE A 40 -9.72 1.10 -4.44
C PHE A 40 -9.78 -0.25 -5.15
N MET A 41 -9.66 -0.23 -6.46
CA MET A 41 -9.63 -1.44 -7.28
C MET A 41 -8.41 -1.44 -8.19
N PRO A 42 -7.96 -2.62 -8.65
CA PRO A 42 -6.90 -2.67 -9.65
C PRO A 42 -7.26 -1.82 -10.86
N ALA A 43 -6.30 -1.01 -11.33
CA ALA A 43 -6.52 -0.06 -12.42
C ALA A 43 -6.73 -0.77 -13.75
N GLU A 44 -7.45 -0.13 -14.65
CA GLU A 44 -7.61 -0.57 -16.05
C GLU A 44 -8.22 -1.97 -16.20
N GLY A 45 -9.10 -2.36 -15.28
CA GLY A 45 -9.76 -3.66 -15.32
C GLY A 45 -8.83 -4.85 -15.07
N ARG A 46 -7.66 -4.64 -14.54
CA ARG A 46 -6.73 -5.73 -14.20
C ARG A 46 -7.31 -6.61 -13.11
N ARG A 47 -6.88 -7.86 -13.09
CA ARG A 47 -7.25 -8.80 -12.04
C ARG A 47 -6.41 -8.55 -10.80
N GLY A 48 -7.04 -8.67 -9.63
CA GLY A 48 -6.38 -8.50 -8.36
C GLY A 48 -7.37 -8.23 -7.24
N ALA A 49 -6.88 -8.23 -6.02
CA ALA A 49 -7.70 -7.97 -4.85
C ALA A 49 -8.06 -6.48 -4.76
N TYR A 50 -9.30 -6.18 -4.46
CA TYR A 50 -9.74 -4.83 -4.13
C TYR A 50 -9.31 -4.51 -2.70
N LEU A 51 -9.14 -3.24 -2.40
CA LEU A 51 -8.75 -2.78 -1.06
C LEU A 51 -9.83 -1.86 -0.51
N PHE A 52 -10.41 -2.24 0.63
CA PHE A 52 -11.47 -1.49 1.29
C PHE A 52 -10.99 -1.01 2.65
N PHE A 53 -11.13 0.29 2.89
CA PHE A 53 -10.91 0.88 4.21
C PHE A 53 -12.25 1.26 4.83
N TYR A 54 -12.43 0.91 6.08
CA TYR A 54 -13.62 1.22 6.85
C TYR A 54 -13.26 2.05 8.08
N GLU A 55 -14.18 2.89 8.54
CA GLU A 55 -14.01 3.56 9.81
C GLU A 55 -14.08 2.55 10.94
N ALA A 56 -13.05 2.51 11.78
CA ALA A 56 -13.04 1.62 12.93
C ALA A 56 -14.13 2.03 13.92
N THR A 57 -14.91 1.07 14.41
CA THR A 57 -15.91 1.31 15.45
C THR A 57 -15.31 1.22 16.85
N GLU A 58 -14.15 0.59 16.97
CA GLU A 58 -13.35 0.54 18.20
C GLU A 58 -11.90 0.79 17.82
N ASP A 59 -11.26 1.75 18.47
CA ASP A 59 -9.83 2.01 18.26
C ASP A 59 -9.05 1.52 19.47
N ARG A 60 -8.46 0.33 19.32
CA ARG A 60 -7.58 -0.28 20.32
C ARG A 60 -6.10 -0.12 19.97
N GLY A 61 -5.80 0.71 19.00
CA GLY A 61 -4.48 0.84 18.41
C GLY A 61 -4.15 -0.32 17.47
N TYR A 62 -3.14 -0.08 16.65
CA TYR A 62 -2.63 -1.07 15.69
C TYR A 62 -1.11 -1.12 15.79
N THR A 63 -0.56 -2.31 15.72
CA THR A 63 0.87 -2.53 15.51
C THR A 63 1.08 -3.75 14.63
N ARG A 64 1.98 -3.65 13.66
CA ARG A 64 2.32 -4.77 12.78
C ARG A 64 3.05 -5.89 13.52
N GLU A 65 3.44 -5.65 14.74
CA GLU A 65 4.15 -6.64 15.57
C GLU A 65 3.20 -7.50 16.39
N ALA A 66 1.94 -7.12 16.50
CA ALA A 66 0.92 -7.90 17.16
C ALA A 66 0.22 -8.84 16.18
N THR A 67 -0.65 -9.69 16.72
CA THR A 67 -1.47 -10.59 15.89
C THR A 67 -2.30 -9.78 14.90
N GLY A 68 -2.24 -10.12 13.62
CA GLY A 68 -3.02 -9.48 12.57
C GLY A 68 -2.17 -9.18 11.35
N LEU A 69 -2.53 -8.11 10.64
CA LEU A 69 -1.83 -7.71 9.42
C LEU A 69 -0.39 -7.29 9.73
N GLN A 70 0.57 -7.92 9.07
CA GLN A 70 1.98 -7.56 9.19
C GLN A 70 2.37 -6.52 8.16
N HIS A 71 1.98 -6.70 6.89
CA HIS A 71 2.17 -5.69 5.84
C HIS A 71 1.34 -6.03 4.60
N LEU A 72 1.23 -5.04 3.70
CA LEU A 72 0.66 -5.19 2.36
C LEU A 72 1.74 -4.91 1.34
N ALA A 73 1.91 -5.81 0.38
CA ALA A 73 2.84 -5.64 -0.74
C ALA A 73 2.06 -5.41 -2.04
N PHE A 74 2.43 -4.38 -2.77
CA PHE A 74 1.88 -4.06 -4.08
C PHE A 74 2.92 -4.32 -5.15
N VAL A 75 2.55 -5.10 -6.16
CA VAL A 75 3.45 -5.37 -7.30
C VAL A 75 3.35 -4.21 -8.28
N VAL A 76 4.49 -3.68 -8.67
CA VAL A 76 4.59 -2.64 -9.71
C VAL A 76 5.43 -3.13 -10.87
N PRO A 77 5.24 -2.58 -12.11
CA PRO A 77 5.84 -3.16 -13.32
C PRO A 77 7.35 -3.00 -13.45
N SER A 78 7.95 -1.97 -12.84
CA SER A 78 9.37 -1.67 -13.05
C SER A 78 10.06 -1.22 -11.77
N ARG A 79 11.38 -1.20 -11.79
CA ARG A 79 12.19 -0.66 -10.70
C ARG A 79 12.00 0.85 -10.56
N ASP A 80 11.80 1.56 -11.67
CA ASP A 80 11.52 2.99 -11.65
C ASP A 80 10.18 3.28 -10.97
N ASP A 81 9.19 2.42 -11.12
CA ASP A 81 7.92 2.55 -10.38
C ASP A 81 8.15 2.45 -8.88
N VAL A 82 9.00 1.52 -8.44
CA VAL A 82 9.38 1.42 -7.02
C VAL A 82 10.02 2.71 -6.54
N ARG A 83 10.93 3.30 -7.33
CA ARG A 83 11.59 4.56 -6.99
C ARG A 83 10.62 5.73 -6.97
N THR A 84 9.66 5.76 -7.88
CA THR A 84 8.61 6.78 -7.93
C THR A 84 7.73 6.72 -6.68
N VAL A 85 7.30 5.53 -6.28
CA VAL A 85 6.55 5.34 -5.04
C VAL A 85 7.36 5.83 -3.84
N HIS A 86 8.63 5.44 -3.74
CA HIS A 86 9.51 5.88 -2.67
C HIS A 86 9.61 7.40 -2.59
N SER A 87 9.83 8.07 -3.72
CA SER A 87 9.90 9.54 -3.78
C SER A 87 8.61 10.19 -3.30
N HIS A 88 7.47 9.65 -3.72
CA HIS A 88 6.17 10.16 -3.33
C HIS A 88 5.93 10.03 -1.82
N VAL A 89 6.12 8.84 -1.25
CA VAL A 89 5.83 8.62 0.18
C VAL A 89 6.81 9.39 1.06
N ARG A 90 8.04 9.55 0.62
CA ARG A 90 9.02 10.39 1.29
C ARG A 90 8.58 11.85 1.32
N SER A 91 8.11 12.37 0.20
CA SER A 91 7.58 13.75 0.09
C SER A 91 6.31 13.93 0.93
N ALA A 92 5.51 12.88 1.10
CA ALA A 92 4.33 12.90 1.94
C ALA A 92 4.65 12.83 3.44
N GLY A 93 5.91 12.73 3.81
CA GLY A 93 6.35 12.67 5.21
C GLY A 93 6.28 11.28 5.84
N SER A 94 6.11 10.23 5.04
CA SER A 94 6.05 8.86 5.54
C SER A 94 7.38 8.42 6.15
N THR A 95 7.30 7.54 7.17
CA THR A 95 8.49 6.87 7.69
C THR A 95 8.91 5.77 6.72
N VAL A 96 10.03 5.96 6.04
CA VAL A 96 10.60 4.94 5.15
C VAL A 96 11.42 3.97 5.99
N LEU A 97 11.07 2.69 5.95
CA LEU A 97 11.80 1.65 6.68
C LEU A 97 12.99 1.16 5.88
N HIS A 98 12.79 0.97 4.56
CA HIS A 98 13.85 0.54 3.65
C HIS A 98 13.69 1.28 2.32
N PRO A 99 14.70 2.06 1.89
CA PRO A 99 14.68 2.66 0.57
C PRO A 99 14.77 1.59 -0.53
N PRO A 100 14.50 1.94 -1.80
CA PRO A 100 14.54 0.96 -2.89
C PRO A 100 15.87 0.22 -2.97
N GLN A 101 15.82 -1.10 -2.97
CA GLN A 101 17.01 -1.96 -3.03
C GLN A 101 16.61 -3.36 -3.47
N GLU A 102 17.61 -4.13 -3.88
CA GLU A 102 17.44 -5.56 -4.11
C GLU A 102 17.37 -6.29 -2.77
N TRP A 103 16.58 -7.37 -2.76
CA TRP A 103 16.39 -8.23 -1.59
C TRP A 103 16.80 -9.65 -1.96
N PRO A 104 18.12 -9.95 -1.88
CA PRO A 104 18.63 -11.25 -2.35
C PRO A 104 18.17 -12.46 -1.54
N GLN A 105 17.64 -12.24 -0.35
CA GLN A 105 17.10 -13.31 0.49
C GLN A 105 15.75 -13.84 -0.01
N TYR A 106 15.11 -13.13 -0.95
CA TYR A 106 13.85 -13.56 -1.58
C TYR A 106 14.12 -14.04 -3.01
N PRO A 107 13.21 -14.85 -3.60
CA PRO A 107 13.42 -15.33 -4.98
C PRO A 107 13.60 -14.17 -5.96
N PRO A 108 14.73 -14.13 -6.69
CA PRO A 108 15.03 -13.04 -7.61
C PRO A 108 14.19 -13.13 -8.90
N PRO A 109 13.93 -11.99 -9.59
CA PRO A 109 14.27 -10.63 -9.16
C PRO A 109 13.32 -10.13 -8.08
N TYR A 110 13.87 -9.38 -7.12
CA TYR A 110 13.07 -8.79 -6.04
C TYR A 110 13.67 -7.42 -5.69
N PHE A 111 13.04 -6.34 -6.16
CA PHE A 111 13.45 -4.97 -5.91
C PHE A 111 12.29 -4.24 -5.26
N ALA A 112 12.50 -3.72 -4.05
CA ALA A 112 11.38 -3.21 -3.25
C ALA A 112 11.79 -2.07 -2.32
N THR A 113 10.77 -1.29 -1.94
CA THR A 113 10.84 -0.31 -0.85
C THR A 113 9.73 -0.58 0.15
N PHE A 114 9.97 -0.26 1.42
CA PHE A 114 9.03 -0.47 2.52
C PHE A 114 8.88 0.83 3.31
N TRP A 115 7.65 1.15 3.68
CA TRP A 115 7.36 2.35 4.46
C TRP A 115 6.13 2.14 5.34
N LEU A 116 5.86 3.09 6.23
CA LEU A 116 4.66 3.06 7.07
C LEU A 116 3.65 4.09 6.56
N ASP A 117 2.36 3.70 6.57
CA ASP A 117 1.29 4.66 6.36
C ASP A 117 1.09 5.52 7.63
N PRO A 118 0.18 6.52 7.64
CA PRO A 118 -0.04 7.36 8.83
C PRO A 118 -0.52 6.61 10.06
N PHE A 119 -1.03 5.40 9.90
CA PHE A 119 -1.60 4.60 10.99
C PHE A 119 -0.67 3.49 11.46
N GLY A 120 0.52 3.41 10.91
CA GLY A 120 1.52 2.41 11.27
C GLY A 120 1.48 1.12 10.46
N ILE A 121 0.63 1.03 9.45
CA ILE A 121 0.59 -0.12 8.55
C ILE A 121 1.82 -0.10 7.66
N MET A 122 2.57 -1.21 7.62
CA MET A 122 3.71 -1.34 6.72
C MET A 122 3.22 -1.67 5.32
N LEU A 123 3.71 -0.90 4.37
CA LEU A 123 3.41 -1.05 2.95
C LEU A 123 4.71 -1.35 2.20
N GLU A 124 4.58 -2.08 1.10
CA GLU A 124 5.69 -2.45 0.24
C GLU A 124 5.29 -2.21 -1.21
N ALA A 125 6.20 -1.65 -2.00
CA ALA A 125 6.11 -1.66 -3.46
C ALA A 125 7.24 -2.53 -3.97
N VAL A 126 6.91 -3.56 -4.76
CA VAL A 126 7.87 -4.55 -5.22
C VAL A 126 7.80 -4.75 -6.73
N CYS A 127 8.95 -4.82 -7.37
CA CYS A 127 9.11 -5.22 -8.76
C CYS A 127 9.79 -6.57 -8.83
N HIS A 128 9.16 -7.51 -9.53
CA HIS A 128 9.70 -8.86 -9.76
C HIS A 128 10.35 -9.00 -11.13
N HIS A 129 10.70 -7.88 -11.77
CA HIS A 129 11.38 -7.86 -13.05
C HIS A 129 12.74 -7.18 -12.92
N ASP A 130 13.72 -7.68 -13.67
CA ASP A 130 15.05 -7.06 -13.74
C ASP A 130 15.04 -6.01 -14.86
N ARG A 131 14.27 -4.96 -14.67
CA ARG A 131 14.16 -3.81 -15.58
C ARG A 131 13.79 -2.54 -14.83
N ASP A 132 14.18 -1.44 -15.41
CA ASP A 132 13.84 -0.10 -14.91
C ASP A 132 12.48 0.37 -15.36
#